data_d52f45ad87596ec64bf3a133b623d629
#
_entry.id   d52f45ad87596ec64bf3a133b623d629
#
_cell.length_a   1.000
_cell.length_b   1.000
_cell.length_c   1.000
_cell.angle_alpha   90.00
_cell.angle_beta   90.00
_cell.angle_gamma   90.00
#
_symmetry.space_group_name_H-M   'P 1'
#
loop_
_entity.id
_entity.type
_entity.pdbx_description
1 polymer ?
#
loop_
_entity_poly.entity_id
_entity_poly.type
_entity_poly.pdbx_seq_one_letter_code
_entity_poly.pdbx_strand_id
1 'polypeptide(L)'
;MTAFSETVPQGDKAGMAFEPAYRRLARTGRLTQRARDARQRLNDCDLCARYCHVDRIANVRGAVCRTGERAIVYSAGPHHGEEDCLRGTNGSGTIFFSFCNLRCVYCQNWDISWGGEGREVSTEELAAMMLRLQAIGCHNINFVTPSHVVAQIIAAVDLAAAQGLALPLVYNTGGYDSPEALALLDGVIDVYMPDMKYGDTEFAHRYSHVRDYVRVNQAAIKEMHRQVGDLEIDAHGLARRGLLVRHLVLPNRIAGSEEVTRFLAEEISRDTYLNLMDQYRPCYRADDYSGLDRPITPSEFHEALALTHRYGLRRVDHDRRRWRRI
;
A
#
# COMPACT_ATOMS: atom_id res chain seq x y z
N MET A 1 -37.20 18.03 42.53
CA MET A 1 -37.15 18.13 41.04
C MET A 1 -35.87 17.49 40.61
N THR A 2 -35.93 16.19 40.30
CA THR A 2 -34.78 15.33 39.88
C THR A 2 -34.81 15.22 38.39
N ALA A 3 -33.76 15.74 37.77
CA ALA A 3 -33.57 15.65 36.31
C ALA A 3 -33.06 14.25 35.96
N PHE A 4 -33.84 13.49 35.19
CA PHE A 4 -33.42 12.25 34.56
C PHE A 4 -32.57 12.60 33.36
N SER A 5 -31.31 12.12 33.39
CA SER A 5 -30.41 12.11 32.24
C SER A 5 -30.74 10.87 31.41
N GLU A 6 -31.37 11.07 30.24
CA GLU A 6 -31.54 9.99 29.26
C GLU A 6 -30.20 9.73 28.57
N THR A 7 -29.59 8.60 28.89
CA THR A 7 -28.49 8.01 28.13
C THR A 7 -29.07 7.40 26.86
N VAL A 8 -28.74 8.00 25.70
CA VAL A 8 -29.01 7.43 24.38
C VAL A 8 -28.16 6.13 24.23
N PRO A 9 -28.76 4.97 23.96
CA PRO A 9 -28.01 3.77 23.76
C PRO A 9 -27.20 3.88 22.47
N GLN A 10 -25.87 3.71 22.57
CA GLN A 10 -25.03 3.45 21.39
C GLN A 10 -25.47 2.10 20.82
N GLY A 11 -26.15 2.16 19.67
CA GLY A 11 -26.64 0.97 18.98
C GLY A 11 -25.47 0.04 18.65
N ASP A 12 -25.59 -1.20 19.09
CA ASP A 12 -24.73 -2.32 18.75
C ASP A 12 -24.52 -2.44 17.25
N LYS A 13 -23.31 -2.18 16.78
CA LYS A 13 -22.86 -2.51 15.41
C LYS A 13 -22.51 -4.02 15.26
N ALA A 14 -22.95 -4.84 16.18
CA ALA A 14 -22.77 -6.28 16.14
C ALA A 14 -23.80 -6.92 15.19
N GLY A 15 -23.36 -7.31 13.96
CA GLY A 15 -24.13 -8.21 13.14
C GLY A 15 -24.17 -7.99 11.63
N MET A 16 -23.63 -6.90 11.09
CA MET A 16 -23.53 -6.79 9.62
C MET A 16 -22.22 -7.42 9.14
N ALA A 17 -22.33 -8.46 8.28
CA ALA A 17 -21.17 -9.02 7.61
C ALA A 17 -20.41 -7.92 6.85
N PHE A 18 -19.07 -7.94 6.93
CA PHE A 18 -18.23 -6.98 6.20
C PHE A 18 -18.54 -7.03 4.70
N GLU A 19 -18.78 -5.87 4.10
CA GLU A 19 -18.94 -5.72 2.65
C GLU A 19 -17.81 -4.85 2.09
N PRO A 20 -17.01 -5.35 1.13
CA PRO A 20 -15.97 -4.57 0.48
C PRO A 20 -16.53 -3.32 -0.21
N ALA A 21 -15.79 -2.21 -0.12
CA ALA A 21 -16.25 -0.89 -0.56
C ALA A 21 -16.64 -0.86 -2.06
N TYR A 22 -15.87 -1.53 -2.92
CA TYR A 22 -16.10 -1.58 -4.37
C TYR A 22 -17.45 -2.21 -4.76
N ARG A 23 -18.03 -3.09 -3.92
CA ARG A 23 -19.30 -3.73 -4.24
C ARG A 23 -20.46 -2.72 -4.36
N ARG A 24 -20.44 -1.67 -3.53
CA ARG A 24 -21.43 -0.58 -3.64
C ARG A 24 -21.28 0.17 -4.95
N LEU A 25 -20.05 0.45 -5.37
CA LEU A 25 -19.79 1.11 -6.67
C LEU A 25 -20.18 0.22 -7.84
N ALA A 26 -19.93 -1.09 -7.77
CA ALA A 26 -20.33 -2.06 -8.81
C ALA A 26 -21.85 -2.10 -8.99
N ARG A 27 -22.63 -2.21 -7.90
CA ARG A 27 -24.11 -2.23 -7.97
C ARG A 27 -24.72 -0.98 -8.60
N THR A 28 -24.04 0.15 -8.54
CA THR A 28 -24.53 1.43 -9.09
C THR A 28 -23.94 1.77 -10.46
N GLY A 29 -23.13 0.88 -11.05
CA GLY A 29 -22.42 1.12 -12.31
C GLY A 29 -21.28 2.13 -12.24
N ARG A 30 -21.03 2.70 -11.06
CA ARG A 30 -19.97 3.71 -10.87
C ARG A 30 -18.57 3.11 -10.98
N LEU A 31 -18.40 1.82 -10.67
CA LEU A 31 -17.12 1.14 -10.80
C LEU A 31 -16.73 1.01 -12.28
N THR A 32 -17.67 0.62 -13.13
CA THR A 32 -17.49 0.54 -14.58
C THR A 32 -17.14 1.92 -15.19
N GLN A 33 -17.79 2.98 -14.71
CA GLN A 33 -17.44 4.34 -15.15
C GLN A 33 -16.01 4.70 -14.76
N ARG A 34 -15.60 4.42 -13.51
CA ARG A 34 -14.22 4.67 -13.06
C ARG A 34 -13.18 3.87 -13.84
N ALA A 35 -13.50 2.63 -14.22
CA ALA A 35 -12.62 1.82 -15.08
C ALA A 35 -12.39 2.50 -16.44
N ARG A 36 -13.44 3.07 -17.04
CA ARG A 36 -13.33 3.84 -18.29
C ARG A 36 -12.51 5.11 -18.11
N ASP A 37 -12.79 5.89 -17.07
CA ASP A 37 -12.08 7.14 -16.77
C ASP A 37 -10.57 6.87 -16.51
N ALA A 38 -10.25 5.84 -15.74
CA ALA A 38 -8.89 5.44 -15.46
C ALA A 38 -8.15 4.97 -16.73
N ARG A 39 -8.84 4.21 -17.62
CA ARG A 39 -8.25 3.79 -18.89
C ARG A 39 -7.99 4.98 -19.81
N GLN A 40 -8.88 5.96 -19.84
CA GLN A 40 -8.71 7.17 -20.64
C GLN A 40 -7.45 7.95 -20.23
N ARG A 41 -7.10 7.98 -18.94
CA ARG A 41 -5.89 8.63 -18.44
C ARG A 41 -4.58 7.97 -18.90
N LEU A 42 -4.63 6.77 -19.46
CA LEU A 42 -3.44 6.14 -20.07
C LEU A 42 -2.98 6.85 -21.35
N ASN A 43 -3.85 7.61 -22.03
CA ASN A 43 -3.48 8.37 -23.24
C ASN A 43 -2.59 9.60 -22.92
N ASP A 44 -2.69 10.14 -21.71
CA ASP A 44 -1.84 11.20 -21.18
C ASP A 44 -1.62 10.91 -19.69
N CYS A 45 -0.65 10.00 -19.41
CA CYS A 45 -0.60 9.29 -18.13
C CYS A 45 -0.19 10.18 -16.95
N ASP A 46 -1.13 10.39 -16.05
CA ASP A 46 -1.01 11.08 -14.76
C ASP A 46 -1.36 10.16 -13.54
N LEU A 47 -1.45 8.85 -13.77
CA LEU A 47 -1.89 7.84 -12.77
C LEU A 47 -0.88 7.55 -11.66
N CYS A 48 0.24 8.25 -11.59
CA CYS A 48 1.14 8.25 -10.45
C CYS A 48 1.92 9.56 -10.40
N ALA A 49 2.56 9.85 -9.27
CA ALA A 49 3.27 11.11 -9.05
C ALA A 49 4.55 11.31 -9.92
N ARG A 50 4.81 10.42 -10.87
CA ARG A 50 5.82 10.67 -11.94
C ARG A 50 5.32 11.63 -13.00
N TYR A 51 4.00 11.73 -13.21
CA TYR A 51 3.39 12.61 -14.21
C TYR A 51 4.13 12.56 -15.55
N CYS A 52 4.27 11.33 -16.08
CA CYS A 52 5.08 11.12 -17.31
C CYS A 52 4.42 11.75 -18.56
N HIS A 53 3.10 11.93 -18.55
CA HIS A 53 2.33 12.50 -19.67
C HIS A 53 2.63 11.81 -21.01
N VAL A 54 2.71 10.48 -20.99
CA VAL A 54 2.92 9.64 -22.17
C VAL A 54 1.65 8.89 -22.52
N ASP A 55 1.42 8.65 -23.81
CA ASP A 55 0.36 7.74 -24.27
C ASP A 55 0.81 6.29 -24.10
N ARG A 56 0.40 5.69 -22.99
CA ARG A 56 0.72 4.29 -22.62
C ARG A 56 -0.08 3.26 -23.43
N ILE A 57 -1.10 3.68 -24.17
CA ILE A 57 -1.83 2.82 -25.10
C ILE A 57 -1.04 2.67 -26.39
N ALA A 58 -0.48 3.75 -26.90
CA ALA A 58 0.30 3.74 -28.13
C ALA A 58 1.68 3.09 -27.93
N ASN A 59 2.39 3.45 -26.83
CA ASN A 59 3.70 2.88 -26.51
C ASN A 59 4.14 3.24 -25.07
N VAL A 60 5.20 2.58 -24.59
CA VAL A 60 5.75 2.82 -23.25
C VAL A 60 6.97 3.74 -23.21
N ARG A 61 7.33 4.33 -24.33
CA ARG A 61 8.53 5.18 -24.42
C ARG A 61 8.35 6.44 -23.57
N GLY A 62 9.27 6.66 -22.63
CA GLY A 62 9.18 7.79 -21.68
C GLY A 62 8.47 7.45 -20.38
N ALA A 63 7.71 6.36 -20.31
CA ALA A 63 7.10 5.91 -19.05
C ALA A 63 8.16 5.34 -18.10
N VAL A 64 8.32 5.93 -16.91
CA VAL A 64 9.26 5.45 -15.89
C VAL A 64 8.95 4.00 -15.48
N CYS A 65 7.67 3.67 -15.39
CA CYS A 65 7.17 2.33 -15.04
C CYS A 65 7.25 1.30 -16.17
N ARG A 66 7.60 1.68 -17.40
CA ARG A 66 7.69 0.81 -18.59
C ARG A 66 6.47 -0.10 -18.82
N THR A 67 5.31 0.29 -18.32
CA THR A 67 4.08 -0.50 -18.39
C THR A 67 3.09 0.17 -19.34
N GLY A 68 2.55 -0.57 -20.27
CA GLY A 68 1.59 -0.13 -21.28
C GLY A 68 0.14 -0.22 -20.82
N GLU A 69 -0.74 -0.54 -21.77
CA GLU A 69 -2.17 -0.74 -21.51
C GLU A 69 -2.43 -1.97 -20.62
N ARG A 70 -1.62 -3.02 -20.74
CA ARG A 70 -1.74 -4.23 -19.94
C ARG A 70 -0.81 -4.19 -18.73
N ALA A 71 -1.27 -4.73 -17.60
CA ALA A 71 -0.42 -4.94 -16.44
C ALA A 71 0.57 -6.08 -16.69
N ILE A 72 1.77 -5.97 -16.10
CA ILE A 72 2.73 -7.08 -16.08
C ILE A 72 2.70 -7.65 -14.68
N VAL A 73 2.38 -8.93 -14.57
CA VAL A 73 2.28 -9.66 -13.30
C VAL A 73 3.44 -10.65 -13.20
N TYR A 74 4.19 -10.56 -12.12
CA TYR A 74 5.24 -11.53 -11.78
C TYR A 74 4.65 -12.79 -11.20
N SER A 75 3.82 -12.66 -10.15
CA SER A 75 3.20 -13.80 -9.49
C SER A 75 1.86 -13.45 -8.85
N ALA A 76 1.03 -14.46 -8.64
CA ALA A 76 -0.23 -14.35 -7.89
C ALA A 76 -0.41 -15.63 -7.04
N GLY A 77 -0.50 -15.48 -5.71
CA GLY A 77 -0.62 -16.60 -4.78
C GLY A 77 -0.87 -16.19 -3.33
N PRO A 78 -1.20 -17.14 -2.43
CA PRO A 78 -1.22 -16.89 -0.99
C PRO A 78 0.18 -16.51 -0.50
N HIS A 79 0.28 -15.41 0.24
CA HIS A 79 1.54 -14.93 0.83
C HIS A 79 1.44 -14.89 2.34
N HIS A 80 2.37 -15.57 3.03
CA HIS A 80 2.40 -15.68 4.48
C HIS A 80 3.42 -14.76 5.15
N GLY A 81 4.12 -13.95 4.37
CA GLY A 81 5.11 -12.97 4.85
C GLY A 81 4.56 -11.57 5.11
N GLU A 82 3.24 -11.34 4.94
CA GLU A 82 2.58 -10.08 5.25
C GLU A 82 2.31 -9.95 6.75
N GLU A 83 1.82 -8.80 7.19
CA GLU A 83 1.38 -8.55 8.56
C GLU A 83 0.34 -9.59 9.01
N ASP A 84 0.38 -9.95 10.30
CA ASP A 84 -0.50 -10.97 10.87
C ASP A 84 -1.99 -10.68 10.60
N CYS A 85 -2.39 -9.41 10.65
CA CYS A 85 -3.76 -8.98 10.38
C CYS A 85 -4.17 -9.06 8.90
N LEU A 86 -3.23 -9.19 7.98
CA LEU A 86 -3.52 -9.41 6.55
C LEU A 86 -3.43 -10.87 6.15
N ARG A 87 -2.42 -11.59 6.63
CA ARG A 87 -2.18 -12.97 6.21
C ARG A 87 -3.06 -13.99 6.90
N GLY A 88 -3.44 -13.74 8.17
CA GLY A 88 -4.20 -14.68 8.98
C GLY A 88 -3.65 -16.11 8.90
N THR A 89 -4.55 -17.10 8.74
CA THR A 89 -4.19 -18.52 8.59
C THR A 89 -3.99 -18.95 7.14
N ASN A 90 -4.72 -18.36 6.20
CA ASN A 90 -4.77 -18.80 4.79
C ASN A 90 -3.93 -17.94 3.84
N GLY A 91 -3.23 -16.95 4.38
CA GLY A 91 -2.41 -16.03 3.61
C GLY A 91 -3.16 -14.83 3.04
N SER A 92 -2.40 -13.78 2.73
CA SER A 92 -2.84 -12.66 1.93
C SER A 92 -2.80 -13.05 0.45
N GLY A 93 -3.87 -12.83 -0.29
CA GLY A 93 -3.97 -13.14 -1.72
C GLY A 93 -3.20 -12.11 -2.53
N THR A 94 -1.89 -12.30 -2.65
CA THR A 94 -0.97 -11.29 -3.15
C THR A 94 -0.76 -11.39 -4.65
N ILE A 95 -0.88 -10.27 -5.36
CA ILE A 95 -0.57 -10.12 -6.78
C ILE A 95 0.60 -9.14 -6.90
N PHE A 96 1.77 -9.63 -7.30
CA PHE A 96 2.98 -8.83 -7.51
C PHE A 96 3.01 -8.28 -8.93
N PHE A 97 2.96 -6.94 -9.06
CA PHE A 97 3.14 -6.28 -10.34
C PHE A 97 4.61 -6.01 -10.60
N SER A 98 5.00 -6.19 -11.87
CA SER A 98 6.35 -5.90 -12.33
C SER A 98 6.53 -4.41 -12.61
N PHE A 99 7.78 -3.97 -12.52
CA PHE A 99 8.19 -2.58 -12.51
C PHE A 99 7.68 -1.80 -11.29
N CYS A 100 8.06 -0.53 -11.21
CA CYS A 100 7.70 0.35 -10.11
C CYS A 100 7.82 1.81 -10.58
N ASN A 101 7.05 2.70 -10.00
CA ASN A 101 7.19 4.14 -10.22
C ASN A 101 8.33 4.75 -9.39
N LEU A 102 8.85 4.03 -8.37
CA LEU A 102 10.09 4.36 -7.67
C LEU A 102 11.29 3.63 -8.30
N ARG A 103 12.49 4.07 -7.94
CA ARG A 103 13.75 3.52 -8.43
C ARG A 103 14.74 3.35 -7.27
N CYS A 104 14.27 2.67 -6.20
CA CYS A 104 15.09 2.49 -5.00
C CYS A 104 16.33 1.62 -5.28
N VAL A 105 17.50 2.14 -4.92
CA VAL A 105 18.79 1.46 -5.13
C VAL A 105 19.00 0.26 -4.19
N TYR A 106 18.18 0.15 -3.13
CA TYR A 106 18.20 -0.93 -2.15
C TYR A 106 16.97 -1.85 -2.25
N CYS A 107 16.30 -1.90 -3.40
CA CYS A 107 15.07 -2.68 -3.54
C CYS A 107 15.31 -4.16 -3.34
N GLN A 108 14.61 -4.79 -2.40
CA GLN A 108 14.70 -6.22 -2.14
C GLN A 108 14.08 -7.08 -3.26
N ASN A 109 13.13 -6.49 -4.00
CA ASN A 109 12.47 -7.11 -5.15
C ASN A 109 12.95 -6.46 -6.46
N TRP A 110 14.25 -6.23 -6.61
CA TRP A 110 14.82 -5.51 -7.75
C TRP A 110 14.66 -6.26 -9.08
N ASP A 111 14.66 -7.57 -9.07
CA ASP A 111 14.39 -8.48 -10.19
C ASP A 111 13.03 -8.17 -10.83
N ILE A 112 12.00 -7.95 -9.98
CA ILE A 112 10.66 -7.58 -10.39
C ILE A 112 10.58 -6.08 -10.72
N SER A 113 11.03 -5.21 -9.79
CA SER A 113 10.77 -3.76 -9.87
C SER A 113 11.67 -3.02 -10.86
N TRP A 114 12.88 -3.53 -11.13
CA TRP A 114 13.82 -2.98 -12.09
C TRP A 114 13.94 -3.87 -13.33
N GLY A 115 14.05 -5.20 -13.11
CA GLY A 115 14.19 -6.20 -14.18
C GLY A 115 12.92 -6.37 -14.99
N GLY A 116 11.75 -6.21 -14.35
CA GLY A 116 10.46 -6.34 -15.01
C GLY A 116 10.11 -7.80 -15.32
N GLU A 117 10.65 -8.74 -14.55
CA GLU A 117 10.27 -10.16 -14.68
C GLU A 117 8.76 -10.32 -14.50
N GLY A 118 8.15 -11.16 -15.34
CA GLY A 118 6.72 -11.40 -15.35
C GLY A 118 6.15 -11.47 -16.76
N ARG A 119 4.84 -11.50 -16.87
CA ARG A 119 4.13 -11.49 -18.16
C ARG A 119 3.02 -10.46 -18.18
N GLU A 120 2.74 -9.93 -19.36
CA GLU A 120 1.54 -9.14 -19.59
C GLU A 120 0.29 -9.99 -19.34
N VAL A 121 -0.72 -9.38 -18.71
CA VAL A 121 -2.01 -10.02 -18.46
C VAL A 121 -3.14 -9.12 -18.96
N SER A 122 -4.20 -9.76 -19.46
CA SER A 122 -5.43 -9.04 -19.82
C SER A 122 -6.22 -8.67 -18.54
N THR A 123 -7.23 -7.83 -18.70
CA THR A 123 -8.16 -7.48 -17.62
C THR A 123 -8.88 -8.71 -17.08
N GLU A 124 -9.29 -9.63 -17.97
CA GLU A 124 -9.96 -10.88 -17.65
C GLU A 124 -9.04 -11.83 -16.88
N GLU A 125 -7.77 -11.95 -17.30
CA GLU A 125 -6.77 -12.76 -16.59
C GLU A 125 -6.51 -12.22 -15.17
N LEU A 126 -6.42 -10.90 -15.02
CA LEU A 126 -6.22 -10.27 -13.71
C LEU A 126 -7.46 -10.48 -12.81
N ALA A 127 -8.66 -10.36 -13.34
CA ALA A 127 -9.90 -10.67 -12.63
C ALA A 127 -9.97 -12.14 -12.21
N ALA A 128 -9.59 -13.06 -13.10
CA ALA A 128 -9.54 -14.49 -12.81
C ALA A 128 -8.51 -14.85 -11.71
N MET A 129 -7.38 -14.13 -11.64
CA MET A 129 -6.42 -14.29 -10.54
C MET A 129 -7.04 -13.94 -9.19
N MET A 130 -7.77 -12.82 -9.08
CA MET A 130 -8.46 -12.41 -7.85
C MET A 130 -9.49 -13.45 -7.40
N LEU A 131 -10.32 -13.94 -8.34
CA LEU A 131 -11.34 -14.95 -8.06
C LEU A 131 -10.73 -16.29 -7.63
N ARG A 132 -9.61 -16.68 -8.24
CA ARG A 132 -8.85 -17.87 -7.82
C ARG A 132 -8.29 -17.71 -6.40
N LEU A 133 -7.72 -16.55 -6.05
CA LEU A 133 -7.22 -16.27 -4.70
C LEU A 133 -8.35 -16.33 -3.68
N GLN A 134 -9.53 -15.82 -4.02
CA GLN A 134 -10.73 -15.98 -3.19
C GLN A 134 -11.14 -17.45 -3.04
N ALA A 135 -11.16 -18.21 -4.13
CA ALA A 135 -11.60 -19.62 -4.13
C ALA A 135 -10.69 -20.53 -3.29
N ILE A 136 -9.38 -20.24 -3.22
CA ILE A 136 -8.43 -20.97 -2.36
C ILE A 136 -8.44 -20.50 -0.90
N GLY A 137 -9.26 -19.49 -0.56
CA GLY A 137 -9.53 -19.07 0.81
C GLY A 137 -8.62 -17.97 1.35
N CYS A 138 -7.91 -17.23 0.52
CA CYS A 138 -7.15 -16.04 0.97
C CYS A 138 -8.06 -15.03 1.68
N HIS A 139 -7.49 -14.26 2.61
CA HIS A 139 -8.27 -13.32 3.42
C HIS A 139 -8.54 -11.96 2.76
N ASN A 140 -7.78 -11.61 1.75
CA ASN A 140 -7.87 -10.37 0.99
C ASN A 140 -7.27 -10.55 -0.41
N ILE A 141 -7.39 -9.53 -1.27
CA ILE A 141 -6.59 -9.37 -2.49
C ILE A 141 -5.61 -8.23 -2.25
N ASN A 142 -4.32 -8.52 -2.26
CA ASN A 142 -3.25 -7.57 -1.99
C ASN A 142 -2.48 -7.25 -3.28
N PHE A 143 -2.65 -6.02 -3.76
CA PHE A 143 -1.97 -5.49 -4.94
C PHE A 143 -0.63 -4.90 -4.55
N VAL A 144 0.47 -5.56 -4.89
CA VAL A 144 1.83 -5.12 -4.55
C VAL A 144 2.43 -4.29 -5.68
N THR A 145 2.91 -3.09 -5.35
CA THR A 145 3.44 -2.08 -6.28
C THR A 145 2.40 -1.63 -7.32
N PRO A 146 1.21 -1.20 -6.88
CA PRO A 146 0.06 -0.98 -7.77
C PRO A 146 0.02 0.41 -8.40
N SER A 147 0.82 1.39 -7.95
CA SER A 147 0.68 2.82 -8.29
C SER A 147 0.66 3.10 -9.79
N HIS A 148 1.32 2.28 -10.58
CA HIS A 148 1.42 2.47 -12.04
C HIS A 148 0.40 1.63 -12.84
N VAL A 149 -0.40 0.81 -12.17
CA VAL A 149 -1.40 -0.10 -12.79
C VAL A 149 -2.81 0.10 -12.24
N VAL A 150 -3.11 1.30 -11.73
CA VAL A 150 -4.43 1.66 -11.17
C VAL A 150 -5.55 1.43 -12.18
N ALA A 151 -5.36 1.82 -13.44
CA ALA A 151 -6.37 1.63 -14.48
C ALA A 151 -6.69 0.14 -14.71
N GLN A 152 -5.67 -0.69 -14.78
CA GLN A 152 -5.79 -2.12 -14.97
C GLN A 152 -6.46 -2.81 -13.76
N ILE A 153 -6.10 -2.38 -12.55
CA ILE A 153 -6.70 -2.87 -11.31
C ILE A 153 -8.19 -2.55 -11.27
N ILE A 154 -8.60 -1.30 -11.48
CA ILE A 154 -10.02 -0.91 -11.40
C ILE A 154 -10.85 -1.67 -12.44
N ALA A 155 -10.35 -1.82 -13.68
CA ALA A 155 -11.02 -2.58 -14.71
C ALA A 155 -11.19 -4.07 -14.33
N ALA A 156 -10.14 -4.68 -13.77
CA ALA A 156 -10.20 -6.08 -13.35
C ALA A 156 -11.09 -6.29 -12.12
N VAL A 157 -11.10 -5.33 -11.17
CA VAL A 157 -12.02 -5.35 -10.02
C VAL A 157 -13.48 -5.25 -10.47
N ASP A 158 -13.80 -4.43 -11.47
CA ASP A 158 -15.16 -4.32 -12.03
C ASP A 158 -15.63 -5.67 -12.58
N LEU A 159 -14.80 -6.35 -13.38
CA LEU A 159 -15.09 -7.68 -13.89
C LEU A 159 -15.20 -8.74 -12.79
N ALA A 160 -14.29 -8.74 -11.84
CA ALA A 160 -14.28 -9.70 -10.74
C ALA A 160 -15.48 -9.50 -9.79
N ALA A 161 -15.86 -8.25 -9.52
CA ALA A 161 -17.04 -7.93 -8.72
C ALA A 161 -18.33 -8.46 -9.34
N ALA A 162 -18.47 -8.35 -10.67
CA ALA A 162 -19.61 -8.91 -11.42
C ALA A 162 -19.66 -10.45 -11.36
N GLN A 163 -18.51 -11.11 -11.13
CA GLN A 163 -18.35 -12.55 -10.98
C GLN A 163 -18.32 -13.03 -9.53
N GLY A 164 -18.62 -12.16 -8.55
CA GLY A 164 -18.80 -12.54 -7.15
C GLY A 164 -17.57 -12.35 -6.26
N LEU A 165 -16.59 -11.56 -6.66
CA LEU A 165 -15.50 -11.17 -5.74
C LEU A 165 -16.09 -10.49 -4.51
N ALA A 166 -15.66 -10.92 -3.30
CA ALA A 166 -16.19 -10.49 -2.01
C ALA A 166 -15.11 -10.27 -0.94
N LEU A 167 -13.82 -10.34 -1.31
CA LEU A 167 -12.70 -10.10 -0.41
C LEU A 167 -12.36 -8.60 -0.32
N PRO A 168 -11.87 -8.11 0.84
CA PRO A 168 -11.29 -6.77 0.93
C PRO A 168 -10.10 -6.61 -0.01
N LEU A 169 -9.92 -5.41 -0.53
CA LEU A 169 -8.80 -5.04 -1.41
C LEU A 169 -7.75 -4.25 -0.64
N VAL A 170 -6.51 -4.70 -0.72
CA VAL A 170 -5.34 -4.05 -0.11
C VAL A 170 -4.48 -3.40 -1.21
N TYR A 171 -4.15 -2.13 -1.04
CA TYR A 171 -3.31 -1.36 -1.94
C TYR A 171 -1.93 -1.14 -1.31
N ASN A 172 -0.97 -2.03 -1.62
CA ASN A 172 0.38 -2.09 -1.06
C ASN A 172 1.35 -1.29 -1.94
N THR A 173 1.53 -0.02 -1.61
CA THR A 173 2.20 0.97 -2.45
C THR A 173 3.49 1.49 -1.84
N GLY A 174 4.42 1.93 -2.69
CA GLY A 174 5.60 2.69 -2.27
C GLY A 174 5.29 4.10 -1.75
N GLY A 175 4.01 4.50 -1.72
CA GLY A 175 3.55 5.79 -1.19
C GLY A 175 3.86 6.99 -2.10
N TYR A 176 4.13 6.77 -3.38
CA TYR A 176 4.38 7.82 -4.37
C TYR A 176 3.23 7.86 -5.39
N ASP A 177 2.04 8.14 -4.87
CA ASP A 177 0.77 8.09 -5.58
C ASP A 177 0.25 9.49 -5.91
N SER A 178 -0.42 9.65 -7.05
CA SER A 178 -1.01 10.93 -7.45
C SER A 178 -2.40 11.11 -6.85
N PRO A 179 -2.84 12.35 -6.57
CA PRO A 179 -4.21 12.66 -6.14
C PRO A 179 -5.26 12.12 -7.12
N GLU A 180 -4.97 12.18 -8.42
CA GLU A 180 -5.84 11.71 -9.50
C GLU A 180 -6.09 10.19 -9.40
N ALA A 181 -5.02 9.42 -9.14
CA ALA A 181 -5.15 7.99 -8.94
C ALA A 181 -5.92 7.66 -7.65
N LEU A 182 -5.62 8.35 -6.56
CA LEU A 182 -6.31 8.16 -5.28
C LEU A 182 -7.79 8.51 -5.37
N ALA A 183 -8.17 9.55 -6.13
CA ALA A 183 -9.57 9.90 -6.37
C ALA A 183 -10.33 8.78 -7.12
N LEU A 184 -9.67 8.11 -8.07
CA LEU A 184 -10.25 6.93 -8.75
C LEU A 184 -10.41 5.73 -7.81
N LEU A 185 -9.56 5.60 -6.82
CA LEU A 185 -9.55 4.49 -5.86
C LEU A 185 -10.50 4.69 -4.66
N ASP A 186 -11.05 5.90 -4.46
CA ASP A 186 -11.96 6.21 -3.34
C ASP A 186 -13.23 5.32 -3.39
N GLY A 187 -13.44 4.50 -2.38
CA GLY A 187 -14.50 3.50 -2.30
C GLY A 187 -14.24 2.26 -3.18
N VAL A 188 -13.04 2.08 -3.74
CA VAL A 188 -12.58 0.84 -4.39
C VAL A 188 -11.71 0.03 -3.42
N ILE A 189 -10.76 0.68 -2.77
CA ILE A 189 -9.81 0.06 -1.84
C ILE A 189 -10.38 0.06 -0.42
N ASP A 190 -10.20 -1.04 0.28
CA ASP A 190 -10.59 -1.19 1.68
C ASP A 190 -9.42 -0.90 2.63
N VAL A 191 -8.22 -1.38 2.32
CA VAL A 191 -7.01 -1.17 3.13
C VAL A 191 -5.92 -0.52 2.28
N TYR A 192 -5.50 0.67 2.67
CA TYR A 192 -4.28 1.25 2.12
C TYR A 192 -3.09 0.85 2.97
N MET A 193 -2.03 0.38 2.30
CA MET A 193 -0.78 -0.03 2.93
C MET A 193 0.42 0.68 2.25
N PRO A 194 0.58 2.00 2.48
CA PRO A 194 1.69 2.75 1.92
C PRO A 194 2.97 2.58 2.74
N ASP A 195 4.11 2.55 2.05
CA ASP A 195 5.39 2.83 2.68
C ASP A 195 5.57 4.33 2.93
N MET A 196 6.13 4.69 4.10
CA MET A 196 6.81 5.96 4.34
C MET A 196 8.31 5.70 4.37
N LYS A 197 8.97 5.85 3.20
CA LYS A 197 10.37 5.41 3.05
C LYS A 197 11.38 6.41 3.61
N TYR A 198 11.03 7.70 3.59
CA TYR A 198 11.92 8.80 3.95
C TYR A 198 11.18 9.94 4.62
N GLY A 199 11.81 10.51 5.65
CA GLY A 199 11.46 11.81 6.22
C GLY A 199 12.20 12.98 5.57
N ASP A 200 13.21 12.70 4.72
CA ASP A 200 14.08 13.69 4.08
C ASP A 200 14.05 13.55 2.55
N THR A 201 13.93 14.69 1.88
CA THR A 201 13.84 14.78 0.41
C THR A 201 15.18 14.48 -0.28
N GLU A 202 16.31 14.81 0.33
CA GLU A 202 17.62 14.56 -0.26
C GLU A 202 17.93 13.07 -0.29
N PHE A 203 17.59 12.34 0.78
CA PHE A 203 17.72 10.88 0.81
C PHE A 203 16.77 10.21 -0.19
N ALA A 204 15.54 10.71 -0.32
CA ALA A 204 14.60 10.22 -1.32
C ALA A 204 15.13 10.42 -2.75
N HIS A 205 15.71 11.57 -3.03
CA HIS A 205 16.33 11.84 -4.33
C HIS A 205 17.54 10.93 -4.58
N ARG A 206 18.42 10.81 -3.58
CA ARG A 206 19.66 10.03 -3.68
C ARG A 206 19.40 8.53 -3.87
N TYR A 207 18.43 7.98 -3.13
CA TYR A 207 18.25 6.52 -3.04
C TYR A 207 17.02 5.97 -3.76
N SER A 208 16.07 6.82 -4.17
CA SER A 208 14.89 6.40 -4.95
C SER A 208 14.63 7.23 -6.20
N HIS A 209 15.53 8.19 -6.51
CA HIS A 209 15.49 9.03 -7.72
C HIS A 209 14.19 9.84 -7.85
N VAL A 210 13.67 10.36 -6.73
CA VAL A 210 12.51 11.27 -6.67
C VAL A 210 12.81 12.45 -5.75
N ARG A 211 12.54 13.68 -6.23
CA ARG A 211 12.90 14.92 -5.52
C ARG A 211 11.83 15.43 -4.57
N ASP A 212 10.62 14.97 -4.70
CA ASP A 212 9.45 15.47 -3.96
C ASP A 212 8.72 14.37 -3.18
N TYR A 213 9.42 13.26 -2.92
CA TYR A 213 8.84 12.09 -2.27
C TYR A 213 8.11 12.44 -0.97
N VAL A 214 8.75 13.17 -0.06
CA VAL A 214 8.19 13.47 1.27
C VAL A 214 6.87 14.22 1.14
N ARG A 215 6.82 15.28 0.32
CA ARG A 215 5.61 16.07 0.10
C ARG A 215 4.49 15.24 -0.53
N VAL A 216 4.80 14.45 -1.55
CA VAL A 216 3.84 13.60 -2.26
C VAL A 216 3.34 12.50 -1.34
N ASN A 217 4.24 11.81 -0.64
CA ASN A 217 3.92 10.72 0.28
C ASN A 217 3.00 11.20 1.41
N GLN A 218 3.32 12.31 2.07
CA GLN A 218 2.48 12.88 3.12
C GLN A 218 1.09 13.26 2.62
N ALA A 219 0.99 13.88 1.44
CA ALA A 219 -0.29 14.21 0.84
C ALA A 219 -1.11 12.95 0.49
N ALA A 220 -0.45 11.93 -0.06
CA ALA A 220 -1.09 10.66 -0.38
C ALA A 220 -1.61 9.95 0.87
N ILE A 221 -0.84 9.91 1.96
CA ILE A 221 -1.27 9.29 3.23
C ILE A 221 -2.45 10.03 3.86
N LYS A 222 -2.45 11.36 3.84
CA LYS A 222 -3.62 12.15 4.28
C LYS A 222 -4.88 11.77 3.51
N GLU A 223 -4.78 11.68 2.19
CA GLU A 223 -5.91 11.30 1.35
C GLU A 223 -6.34 9.84 1.58
N MET A 224 -5.40 8.89 1.69
CA MET A 224 -5.69 7.51 2.00
C MET A 224 -6.42 7.39 3.36
N HIS A 225 -5.93 8.08 4.40
CA HIS A 225 -6.60 8.11 5.71
C HIS A 225 -7.99 8.74 5.64
N ARG A 226 -8.15 9.83 4.88
CA ARG A 226 -9.47 10.44 4.65
C ARG A 226 -10.48 9.43 4.06
N GLN A 227 -10.04 8.57 3.15
CA GLN A 227 -10.90 7.58 2.48
C GLN A 227 -11.30 6.42 3.37
N VAL A 228 -10.38 5.92 4.19
CA VAL A 228 -10.59 4.65 4.90
C VAL A 228 -10.50 4.75 6.43
N GLY A 229 -9.93 5.82 6.99
CA GLY A 229 -9.72 6.01 8.43
C GLY A 229 -8.61 5.14 9.02
N ASP A 230 -8.61 5.02 10.35
CA ASP A 230 -7.70 4.12 11.08
C ASP A 230 -8.02 2.65 10.80
N LEU A 231 -7.03 1.76 10.93
CA LEU A 231 -7.19 0.35 10.61
C LEU A 231 -8.21 -0.33 11.53
N GLU A 232 -9.23 -0.92 10.95
CA GLU A 232 -10.23 -1.74 11.62
C GLU A 232 -9.86 -3.22 11.47
N ILE A 233 -9.74 -3.91 12.60
CA ILE A 233 -9.42 -5.34 12.69
C ILE A 233 -10.63 -6.05 13.32
N ASP A 234 -11.10 -7.11 12.68
CA ASP A 234 -12.26 -7.86 13.17
C ASP A 234 -11.94 -8.78 14.36
N ALA A 235 -12.96 -9.48 14.87
CA ALA A 235 -12.83 -10.39 16.00
C ALA A 235 -11.93 -11.62 15.70
N HIS A 236 -11.62 -11.89 14.45
CA HIS A 236 -10.70 -12.94 14.01
C HIS A 236 -9.27 -12.43 13.84
N GLY A 237 -9.00 -11.16 14.14
CA GLY A 237 -7.70 -10.54 13.98
C GLY A 237 -7.37 -10.11 12.54
N LEU A 238 -8.37 -10.05 11.63
CA LEU A 238 -8.17 -9.72 10.23
C LEU A 238 -8.54 -8.27 9.94
N ALA A 239 -7.67 -7.57 9.23
CA ALA A 239 -7.89 -6.22 8.75
C ALA A 239 -9.02 -6.19 7.72
N ARG A 240 -9.99 -5.30 7.92
CA ARG A 240 -11.16 -5.15 7.04
C ARG A 240 -11.14 -3.84 6.28
N ARG A 241 -10.74 -2.75 6.92
CA ARG A 241 -10.71 -1.42 6.34
C ARG A 241 -9.67 -0.57 7.08
N GLY A 242 -9.10 0.43 6.42
CA GLY A 242 -8.29 1.45 7.07
C GLY A 242 -6.87 1.59 6.55
N LEU A 243 -6.10 2.43 7.25
CA LEU A 243 -4.71 2.74 6.92
C LEU A 243 -3.74 1.90 7.76
N LEU A 244 -2.84 1.19 7.08
CA LEU A 244 -1.68 0.51 7.65
C LEU A 244 -0.42 1.10 7.02
N VAL A 245 0.39 1.81 7.79
CA VAL A 245 1.64 2.41 7.28
C VAL A 245 2.81 1.47 7.53
N ARG A 246 3.69 1.35 6.53
CA ARG A 246 4.97 0.65 6.65
C ARG A 246 6.13 1.63 6.68
N HIS A 247 7.05 1.44 7.63
CA HIS A 247 8.28 2.22 7.70
C HIS A 247 9.48 1.31 7.90
N LEU A 248 10.34 1.23 6.89
CA LEU A 248 11.59 0.45 6.95
C LEU A 248 12.68 1.31 7.57
N VAL A 249 13.18 0.89 8.73
CA VAL A 249 14.35 1.53 9.34
C VAL A 249 15.58 1.26 8.47
N LEU A 250 16.30 2.34 8.13
CA LEU A 250 17.54 2.28 7.36
C LEU A 250 18.73 2.68 8.24
N PRO A 251 19.95 2.19 7.92
CA PRO A 251 21.14 2.58 8.66
C PRO A 251 21.35 4.11 8.65
N ASN A 252 22.08 4.61 9.63
CA ASN A 252 22.50 6.02 9.69
C ASN A 252 21.34 7.03 9.66
N ARG A 253 20.16 6.65 10.18
CA ARG A 253 18.93 7.47 10.20
C ARG A 253 18.45 7.92 8.82
N ILE A 254 18.88 7.27 7.74
CA ILE A 254 18.53 7.64 6.34
C ILE A 254 17.02 7.64 6.10
N ALA A 255 16.28 6.77 6.80
CA ALA A 255 14.83 6.71 6.67
C ALA A 255 14.10 7.94 7.28
N GLY A 256 14.75 8.75 8.14
CA GLY A 256 14.09 9.88 8.78
C GLY A 256 12.93 9.45 9.68
N SER A 257 13.17 8.46 10.55
CA SER A 257 12.11 7.87 11.40
C SER A 257 11.46 8.86 12.35
N GLU A 258 12.16 9.91 12.75
CA GLU A 258 11.60 10.97 13.61
C GLU A 258 10.56 11.80 12.86
N GLU A 259 10.85 12.26 11.66
CA GLU A 259 9.95 13.04 10.80
C GLU A 259 8.71 12.23 10.43
N VAL A 260 8.92 10.95 10.09
CA VAL A 260 7.82 10.02 9.76
C VAL A 260 6.90 9.80 10.95
N THR A 261 7.45 9.48 12.11
CA THR A 261 6.69 9.21 13.33
C THR A 261 5.92 10.44 13.80
N ARG A 262 6.58 11.61 13.79
CA ARG A 262 5.95 12.89 14.15
C ARG A 262 4.79 13.21 13.22
N PHE A 263 4.98 13.09 11.90
CA PHE A 263 3.93 13.34 10.91
C PHE A 263 2.70 12.42 11.15
N LEU A 264 2.92 11.12 11.36
CA LEU A 264 1.82 10.19 11.63
C LEU A 264 1.04 10.57 12.90
N ALA A 265 1.76 10.91 13.98
CA ALA A 265 1.13 11.21 15.26
C ALA A 265 0.41 12.56 15.29
N GLU A 266 0.94 13.58 14.61
CA GLU A 266 0.44 14.97 14.67
C GLU A 266 -0.52 15.31 13.54
N GLU A 267 -0.35 14.71 12.34
CA GLU A 267 -1.10 15.10 11.15
C GLU A 267 -2.06 14.02 10.62
N ILE A 268 -1.94 12.78 11.09
CA ILE A 268 -2.82 11.68 10.72
C ILE A 268 -3.63 11.19 11.92
N SER A 269 -3.06 10.28 12.73
CA SER A 269 -3.72 9.72 13.91
C SER A 269 -2.71 9.02 14.82
N ARG A 270 -2.84 9.20 16.14
CA ARG A 270 -2.07 8.41 17.10
C ARG A 270 -2.46 6.94 17.13
N ASP A 271 -3.61 6.60 16.52
CA ASP A 271 -4.09 5.23 16.37
C ASP A 271 -3.77 4.65 14.98
N THR A 272 -2.96 5.35 14.17
CA THR A 272 -2.42 4.81 12.92
C THR A 272 -1.68 3.50 13.21
N TYR A 273 -2.05 2.43 12.49
CA TYR A 273 -1.30 1.16 12.55
C TYR A 273 0.00 1.32 11.79
N LEU A 274 1.11 1.30 12.52
CA LEU A 274 2.45 1.42 11.98
C LEU A 274 3.19 0.09 12.08
N ASN A 275 3.55 -0.53 10.95
CA ASN A 275 4.54 -1.59 10.90
C ASN A 275 5.93 -0.97 10.79
N LEU A 276 6.66 -0.97 11.92
CA LEU A 276 8.06 -0.51 12.00
C LEU A 276 8.97 -1.70 11.65
N MET A 277 9.51 -1.69 10.44
CA MET A 277 10.24 -2.83 9.88
C MET A 277 11.74 -2.75 10.14
N ASP A 278 12.32 -3.85 10.61
CA ASP A 278 13.74 -4.00 10.95
C ASP A 278 14.54 -4.89 9.97
N GLN A 279 13.85 -5.40 8.93
CA GLN A 279 14.43 -6.38 8.02
C GLN A 279 15.35 -5.83 6.94
N TYR A 280 15.79 -4.56 7.06
CA TYR A 280 16.73 -4.01 6.08
C TYR A 280 17.99 -4.85 5.97
N ARG A 281 18.37 -5.14 4.74
CA ARG A 281 19.66 -5.69 4.34
C ARG A 281 20.08 -5.06 3.02
N PRO A 282 21.37 -4.85 2.77
CA PRO A 282 21.87 -4.44 1.46
C PRO A 282 21.35 -5.36 0.36
N CYS A 283 20.76 -4.77 -0.68
CA CYS A 283 20.24 -5.47 -1.85
C CYS A 283 20.45 -4.61 -3.08
N TYR A 284 20.47 -5.23 -4.24
CA TYR A 284 20.62 -4.61 -5.55
C TYR A 284 21.90 -3.76 -5.60
N ARG A 285 21.79 -2.44 -5.58
CA ARG A 285 22.92 -1.51 -5.67
C ARG A 285 23.20 -0.81 -4.34
N ALA A 286 22.71 -1.32 -3.23
CA ALA A 286 22.91 -0.70 -1.91
C ALA A 286 24.42 -0.59 -1.58
N ASP A 287 25.23 -1.58 -1.99
CA ASP A 287 26.68 -1.59 -1.76
C ASP A 287 27.43 -0.47 -2.51
N ASP A 288 26.83 0.12 -3.56
CA ASP A 288 27.39 1.29 -4.26
C ASP A 288 27.26 2.59 -3.43
N TYR A 289 26.51 2.55 -2.32
CA TYR A 289 26.16 3.72 -1.53
C TYR A 289 26.65 3.57 -0.08
N SER A 290 27.71 4.28 0.27
CA SER A 290 28.16 4.37 1.66
C SER A 290 26.99 4.77 2.58
N GLY A 291 26.78 3.96 3.61
CA GLY A 291 25.69 4.14 4.57
C GLY A 291 24.48 3.23 4.33
N LEU A 292 24.36 2.59 3.15
CA LEU A 292 23.37 1.52 2.87
C LEU A 292 24.05 0.13 2.74
N ASP A 293 25.35 0.06 2.82
CA ASP A 293 26.21 -1.11 2.61
C ASP A 293 26.26 -2.09 3.81
N ARG A 294 25.44 -1.87 4.83
CA ARG A 294 25.32 -2.73 6.01
C ARG A 294 23.87 -2.84 6.50
N PRO A 295 23.52 -3.90 7.23
CA PRO A 295 22.26 -3.96 7.98
C PRO A 295 22.17 -2.87 9.05
N ILE A 296 20.96 -2.64 9.55
CA ILE A 296 20.76 -1.80 10.74
C ILE A 296 21.33 -2.48 11.98
N THR A 297 21.76 -1.67 12.94
CA THR A 297 22.16 -2.13 14.28
C THR A 297 20.93 -2.20 15.22
N PRO A 298 21.00 -2.98 16.32
CA PRO A 298 19.96 -2.98 17.34
C PRO A 298 19.67 -1.58 17.90
N SER A 299 20.72 -0.75 18.08
CA SER A 299 20.57 0.61 18.57
C SER A 299 19.75 1.49 17.62
N GLU A 300 19.98 1.39 16.30
CA GLU A 300 19.23 2.14 15.30
C GLU A 300 17.74 1.76 15.30
N PHE A 301 17.44 0.48 15.47
CA PHE A 301 16.06 0.04 15.58
C PHE A 301 15.39 0.51 16.89
N HIS A 302 16.08 0.34 18.03
CA HIS A 302 15.56 0.79 19.32
C HIS A 302 15.34 2.31 19.37
N GLU A 303 16.21 3.09 18.72
CA GLU A 303 16.02 4.53 18.56
C GLU A 303 14.71 4.83 17.79
N ALA A 304 14.51 4.19 16.63
CA ALA A 304 13.29 4.37 15.85
C ALA A 304 12.03 3.96 16.65
N LEU A 305 12.11 2.86 17.41
CA LEU A 305 11.00 2.41 18.26
C LEU A 305 10.74 3.40 19.42
N ALA A 306 11.77 3.96 20.03
CA ALA A 306 11.62 4.97 21.08
C ALA A 306 10.93 6.26 20.58
N LEU A 307 11.14 6.63 19.31
CA LEU A 307 10.46 7.77 18.69
C LEU A 307 8.94 7.51 18.59
N THR A 308 8.49 6.31 18.26
CA THR A 308 7.06 6.00 18.21
C THR A 308 6.39 6.19 19.56
N HIS A 309 7.06 5.81 20.66
CA HIS A 309 6.57 6.04 22.02
C HIS A 309 6.59 7.53 22.38
N ARG A 310 7.67 8.27 22.04
CA ARG A 310 7.80 9.70 22.30
C ARG A 310 6.65 10.50 21.69
N TYR A 311 6.28 10.22 20.43
CA TYR A 311 5.21 10.90 19.74
C TYR A 311 3.80 10.32 20.05
N GLY A 312 3.74 9.22 20.81
CA GLY A 312 2.51 8.66 21.34
C GLY A 312 1.69 7.83 20.33
N LEU A 313 2.34 7.20 19.35
CA LEU A 313 1.68 6.21 18.51
C LEU A 313 1.33 4.97 19.34
N ARG A 314 0.09 4.49 19.23
CA ARG A 314 -0.47 3.44 20.10
C ARG A 314 -0.46 2.05 19.50
N ARG A 315 -0.38 1.96 18.17
CA ARG A 315 -0.54 0.72 17.41
C ARG A 315 0.69 0.47 16.54
N VAL A 316 1.81 0.17 17.23
CA VAL A 316 3.10 -0.11 16.57
C VAL A 316 3.33 -1.62 16.54
N ASP A 317 3.41 -2.16 15.33
CA ASP A 317 3.77 -3.55 15.06
C ASP A 317 5.25 -3.64 14.68
N HIS A 318 5.93 -4.67 15.17
CA HIS A 318 7.33 -4.96 14.83
C HIS A 318 7.65 -6.42 15.16
N ASP A 319 8.65 -7.02 14.51
CA ASP A 319 9.06 -8.39 14.83
C ASP A 319 9.75 -8.48 16.19
N ARG A 320 8.96 -8.82 17.21
CA ARG A 320 9.46 -8.98 18.60
C ARG A 320 10.44 -10.15 18.78
N ARG A 321 10.54 -11.10 17.85
CA ARG A 321 11.36 -12.30 18.00
C ARG A 321 12.83 -12.05 17.69
N ARG A 322 13.10 -11.13 16.76
CA ARG A 322 14.45 -10.84 16.27
C ARG A 322 15.35 -10.20 17.34
N TRP A 323 14.78 -9.39 18.24
CA TRP A 323 15.52 -8.60 19.22
C TRP A 323 15.43 -9.10 20.67
N ARG A 324 14.77 -10.23 20.92
CA ARG A 324 14.66 -10.82 22.27
C ARG A 324 15.89 -11.63 22.72
N ARG A 325 16.91 -11.75 21.89
CA ARG A 325 18.11 -12.57 22.16
C ARG A 325 19.40 -11.76 22.31
N ILE A 326 19.29 -10.48 22.67
CA ILE A 326 20.46 -9.64 23.00
C ILE A 326 20.32 -9.14 24.43
#